data_c4dc4207efad8d90a70f1c486d802350
#
_entry.id   c4dc4207efad8d90a70f1c486d802350
#
_cell.length_a   1.000
_cell.length_b   1.000
_cell.length_c   1.000
_cell.angle_alpha   90.00
_cell.angle_beta   90.00
_cell.angle_gamma   90.00
#
_symmetry.space_group_name_H-M   'P 1'
#
loop_
_entity.id
_entity.type
_entity.pdbx_description
1 polymer ?
#
loop_
_entity_poly.entity_id
_entity_poly.type
_entity_poly.pdbx_seq_one_letter_code
_entity_poly.pdbx_strand_id
1 'polypeptide(L)'
;MCTNASIEQKLHTANATVAARLLESLLERDLVPDLLVRLGIRHLLKQRLHEEDLGDVEQQQEHLQSFINRLMASPLAIETRTANQQHYEVPSRFFQLSLGGRLKYSCGLWNEGVTTLDSAEEVMLALTCERARLRDGQNILELGCGWGSLALYMAEKFPGSQITAVSNSRSQKEFIEVQAAALGIQNLQIITGDMNDFAAPGLYDRVVSVEMFEHMRNYELLLSRIASWMKPQARLFVHIFSHQQFAYPFEVRDASDWMARHFFTGGIMPSDDLLLYFQGDLQIENHWVVNGGHYQKTAEAWLENMDRNRAEVLEIFARAYGDSACCEVRKREALRWLVRWRVFFMACAELFGYHSGTEWIVSHYLFAKT
;
A
#
# COMPACT_ATOMS: atom_id res chain seq x y z
N MET A 1 -20.84 38.27 -26.22
CA MET A 1 -20.33 38.36 -24.82
C MET A 1 -19.86 36.98 -24.24
N CYS A 2 -19.82 35.88 -25.01
CA CYS A 2 -19.42 34.57 -24.53
C CYS A 2 -17.91 34.22 -24.66
N THR A 3 -17.07 35.10 -25.21
CA THR A 3 -15.67 34.83 -25.54
C THR A 3 -14.67 35.20 -24.44
N ASN A 4 -14.96 36.16 -23.57
CA ASN A 4 -14.03 36.61 -22.54
C ASN A 4 -13.95 35.66 -21.33
N ALA A 5 -15.06 35.11 -20.87
CA ALA A 5 -15.07 34.15 -19.73
C ALA A 5 -14.30 32.86 -20.04
N SER A 6 -14.35 32.38 -21.29
CA SER A 6 -13.60 31.18 -21.72
C SER A 6 -12.08 31.42 -21.82
N ILE A 7 -11.67 32.65 -22.14
CA ILE A 7 -10.24 33.04 -22.21
C ILE A 7 -9.68 33.25 -20.81
N GLU A 8 -10.42 33.90 -19.93
CA GLU A 8 -10.02 34.08 -18.52
C GLU A 8 -9.91 32.74 -17.77
N GLN A 9 -10.84 31.82 -18.00
CA GLN A 9 -10.81 30.48 -17.41
C GLN A 9 -9.64 29.67 -17.95
N LYS A 10 -9.29 29.75 -19.23
CA LYS A 10 -8.12 29.13 -19.82
C LYS A 10 -6.80 29.74 -19.32
N LEU A 11 -6.74 31.04 -19.10
CA LEU A 11 -5.59 31.74 -18.52
C LEU A 11 -5.41 31.38 -17.04
N HIS A 12 -6.50 31.25 -16.29
CA HIS A 12 -6.47 30.85 -14.88
C HIS A 12 -5.95 29.39 -14.73
N THR A 13 -6.44 28.47 -15.55
CA THR A 13 -5.97 27.06 -15.58
C THR A 13 -4.52 26.96 -16.06
N ALA A 14 -4.10 27.73 -17.06
CA ALA A 14 -2.73 27.74 -17.53
C ALA A 14 -1.76 28.27 -16.45
N ASN A 15 -2.11 29.36 -15.76
CA ASN A 15 -1.30 29.93 -14.68
C ASN A 15 -1.23 29.00 -13.47
N ALA A 16 -2.31 28.32 -13.10
CA ALA A 16 -2.32 27.31 -12.03
C ALA A 16 -1.40 26.12 -12.38
N THR A 17 -1.40 25.70 -13.64
CA THR A 17 -0.53 24.61 -14.12
C THR A 17 0.95 25.00 -14.09
N VAL A 18 1.31 26.23 -14.43
CA VAL A 18 2.68 26.75 -14.38
C VAL A 18 3.15 26.88 -12.93
N ALA A 19 2.32 27.42 -12.04
CA ALA A 19 2.63 27.52 -10.62
C ALA A 19 2.83 26.15 -9.96
N ALA A 20 1.98 25.17 -10.28
CA ALA A 20 2.12 23.80 -9.80
C ALA A 20 3.45 23.14 -10.26
N ARG A 21 3.82 23.31 -11.53
CA ARG A 21 5.11 22.81 -12.05
C ARG A 21 6.33 23.48 -11.42
N LEU A 22 6.26 24.77 -11.13
CA LEU A 22 7.32 25.49 -10.43
C LEU A 22 7.46 24.98 -8.98
N LEU A 23 6.34 24.80 -8.29
CA LEU A 23 6.33 24.26 -6.93
C LEU A 23 6.88 22.83 -6.89
N GLU A 24 6.47 21.98 -7.82
CA GLU A 24 7.01 20.62 -7.97
C GLU A 24 8.52 20.64 -8.25
N SER A 25 8.99 21.55 -9.10
CA SER A 25 10.43 21.72 -9.37
C SER A 25 11.22 22.17 -8.15
N LEU A 26 10.66 23.04 -7.30
CA LEU A 26 11.29 23.45 -6.03
C LEU A 26 11.29 22.30 -5.02
N LEU A 27 10.19 21.57 -4.94
CA LEU A 27 10.06 20.38 -4.10
C LEU A 27 11.11 19.33 -4.46
N GLU A 28 11.22 18.96 -5.74
CA GLU A 28 12.19 17.96 -6.23
C GLU A 28 13.65 18.37 -6.09
N ARG A 29 13.94 19.64 -5.77
CA ARG A 29 15.28 20.16 -5.44
C ARG A 29 15.54 20.24 -3.94
N ASP A 30 14.62 19.76 -3.10
CA ASP A 30 14.70 19.83 -1.62
C ASP A 30 14.77 21.27 -1.09
N LEU A 31 14.06 22.19 -1.76
CA LEU A 31 14.04 23.61 -1.41
C LEU A 31 12.78 24.01 -0.62
N VAL A 32 11.84 23.10 -0.44
CA VAL A 32 10.60 23.34 0.31
C VAL A 32 10.73 22.72 1.70
N PRO A 33 10.62 23.49 2.79
CA PRO A 33 10.65 22.94 4.14
C PRO A 33 9.55 21.93 4.40
N ASP A 34 9.82 20.86 5.14
CA ASP A 34 8.88 19.78 5.47
C ASP A 34 7.55 20.30 6.04
N LEU A 35 7.61 21.34 6.89
CA LEU A 35 6.41 21.96 7.45
C LEU A 35 5.45 22.44 6.34
N LEU A 36 5.97 23.07 5.29
CA LEU A 36 5.16 23.56 4.17
C LEU A 36 4.63 22.41 3.32
N VAL A 37 5.45 21.37 3.11
CA VAL A 37 5.02 20.14 2.42
C VAL A 37 3.84 19.51 3.17
N ARG A 38 3.96 19.32 4.48
CA ARG A 38 2.91 18.74 5.33
C ARG A 38 1.63 19.61 5.36
N LEU A 39 1.75 20.93 5.41
CA LEU A 39 0.60 21.83 5.31
C LEU A 39 -0.11 21.70 3.96
N GLY A 40 0.64 21.58 2.87
CA GLY A 40 0.10 21.31 1.54
C GLY A 40 -0.63 19.96 1.48
N ILE A 41 -0.03 18.90 2.03
CA ILE A 41 -0.65 17.57 2.11
C ILE A 41 -1.98 17.65 2.88
N ARG A 42 -2.01 18.26 4.07
CA ARG A 42 -3.24 18.43 4.87
C ARG A 42 -4.32 19.21 4.13
N HIS A 43 -3.91 20.21 3.35
CA HIS A 43 -4.87 20.97 2.51
C HIS A 43 -5.50 20.07 1.45
N LEU A 44 -4.70 19.25 0.75
CA LEU A 44 -5.20 18.28 -0.24
C LEU A 44 -6.09 17.20 0.39
N LEU A 45 -5.76 16.73 1.58
CA LEU A 45 -6.60 15.77 2.31
C LEU A 45 -7.97 16.37 2.66
N LYS A 46 -7.99 17.62 3.15
CA LYS A 46 -9.23 18.33 3.41
C LYS A 46 -10.07 18.52 2.15
N GLN A 47 -9.41 18.86 1.04
CA GLN A 47 -10.08 18.98 -0.26
C GLN A 47 -10.66 17.64 -0.71
N ARG A 48 -9.91 16.54 -0.56
CA ARG A 48 -10.39 15.19 -0.88
C ARG A 48 -11.65 14.83 -0.09
N LEU A 49 -11.65 15.04 1.22
CA LEU A 49 -12.84 14.79 2.05
C LEU A 49 -14.04 15.60 1.58
N HIS A 50 -13.84 16.87 1.18
CA HIS A 50 -14.92 17.70 0.67
C HIS A 50 -15.44 17.25 -0.72
N GLU A 51 -14.55 16.70 -1.57
CA GLU A 51 -14.92 16.16 -2.89
C GLU A 51 -15.71 14.84 -2.77
N GLU A 52 -15.37 14.00 -1.78
CA GLU A 52 -16.01 12.68 -1.59
C GLU A 52 -17.31 12.77 -0.78
N ASP A 53 -17.50 13.81 0.03
CA ASP A 53 -18.71 14.04 0.80
C ASP A 53 -19.77 14.77 -0.06
N LEU A 54 -20.79 14.03 -0.49
CA LEU A 54 -21.88 14.55 -1.31
C LEU A 54 -22.95 15.29 -0.50
N GLY A 55 -22.84 15.31 0.84
CA GLY A 55 -23.73 16.00 1.76
C GLY A 55 -25.15 15.42 1.85
N ASP A 56 -25.45 14.34 1.15
CA ASP A 56 -26.72 13.64 1.13
C ASP A 56 -26.51 12.12 1.20
N VAL A 57 -27.20 11.46 2.14
CA VAL A 57 -26.96 10.04 2.43
C VAL A 57 -27.41 9.11 1.30
N GLU A 58 -28.48 9.48 0.56
CA GLU A 58 -28.99 8.68 -0.55
C GLU A 58 -28.05 8.81 -1.76
N GLN A 59 -27.60 10.02 -2.07
CA GLN A 59 -26.59 10.23 -3.12
C GLN A 59 -25.27 9.55 -2.79
N GLN A 60 -24.83 9.57 -1.53
CA GLN A 60 -23.62 8.89 -1.10
C GLN A 60 -23.74 7.38 -1.31
N GLN A 61 -24.89 6.79 -0.98
CA GLN A 61 -25.15 5.38 -1.20
C GLN A 61 -25.22 5.03 -2.69
N GLU A 62 -25.85 5.85 -3.52
CA GLU A 62 -25.88 5.68 -4.99
C GLU A 62 -24.47 5.74 -5.59
N HIS A 63 -23.64 6.69 -5.10
CA HIS A 63 -22.25 6.82 -5.52
C HIS A 63 -21.44 5.57 -5.19
N LEU A 64 -21.52 5.05 -3.96
CA LEU A 64 -20.87 3.82 -3.54
C LEU A 64 -21.34 2.63 -4.39
N GLN A 65 -22.64 2.49 -4.63
CA GLN A 65 -23.17 1.40 -5.45
C GLN A 65 -22.68 1.50 -6.91
N SER A 66 -22.61 2.71 -7.45
CA SER A 66 -22.01 2.93 -8.77
C SER A 66 -20.54 2.55 -8.82
N PHE A 67 -19.79 2.86 -7.76
CA PHE A 67 -18.38 2.47 -7.63
C PHE A 67 -18.23 0.94 -7.58
N ILE A 68 -19.03 0.24 -6.77
CA ILE A 68 -19.06 -1.24 -6.69
C ILE A 68 -19.33 -1.85 -8.06
N ASN A 69 -20.34 -1.36 -8.79
CA ASN A 69 -20.65 -1.84 -10.13
C ASN A 69 -19.48 -1.65 -11.11
N ARG A 70 -18.75 -0.54 -11.01
CA ARG A 70 -17.52 -0.31 -11.81
C ARG A 70 -16.42 -1.31 -11.45
N LEU A 71 -16.24 -1.62 -10.16
CA LEU A 71 -15.26 -2.62 -9.71
C LEU A 71 -15.60 -4.00 -10.28
N MET A 72 -16.86 -4.42 -10.21
CA MET A 72 -17.32 -5.71 -10.74
C MET A 72 -17.18 -5.82 -12.26
N ALA A 73 -17.30 -4.70 -12.99
CA ALA A 73 -17.10 -4.65 -14.44
C ALA A 73 -15.64 -4.57 -14.87
N SER A 74 -14.71 -4.36 -13.93
CA SER A 74 -13.27 -4.20 -14.20
C SER A 74 -12.56 -5.56 -14.32
N PRO A 75 -11.36 -5.60 -14.96
CA PRO A 75 -10.42 -6.72 -14.76
C PRO A 75 -10.05 -6.86 -13.27
N LEU A 76 -9.44 -7.98 -12.91
CA LEU A 76 -9.05 -8.26 -11.53
C LEU A 76 -8.09 -7.18 -10.98
N ALA A 77 -7.09 -6.82 -11.76
CA ALA A 77 -6.15 -5.73 -11.46
C ALA A 77 -5.81 -4.96 -12.74
N ILE A 78 -5.57 -3.65 -12.59
CA ILE A 78 -5.11 -2.77 -13.66
C ILE A 78 -3.74 -2.21 -13.28
N GLU A 79 -2.95 -1.82 -14.30
CA GLU A 79 -1.64 -1.15 -14.10
C GLU A 79 -0.65 -1.93 -13.19
N THR A 80 -0.75 -3.27 -13.13
CA THR A 80 0.12 -4.11 -12.30
C THR A 80 1.61 -3.90 -12.56
N ARG A 81 1.99 -3.64 -13.83
CA ARG A 81 3.38 -3.33 -14.21
C ARG A 81 3.82 -1.96 -13.69
N THR A 82 2.96 -0.95 -13.79
CA THR A 82 3.26 0.42 -13.32
C THR A 82 3.40 0.44 -11.81
N ALA A 83 2.47 -0.19 -11.08
CA ALA A 83 2.54 -0.34 -9.62
C ALA A 83 3.82 -1.08 -9.20
N ASN A 84 4.22 -2.13 -9.93
CA ASN A 84 5.44 -2.86 -9.66
C ASN A 84 6.69 -1.97 -9.81
N GLN A 85 6.78 -1.19 -10.89
CA GLN A 85 7.89 -0.25 -11.12
C GLN A 85 7.95 0.86 -10.07
N GLN A 86 6.80 1.37 -9.63
CA GLN A 86 6.71 2.46 -8.64
C GLN A 86 7.15 2.03 -7.23
N HIS A 87 6.80 0.80 -6.81
CA HIS A 87 6.98 0.35 -5.43
C HIS A 87 8.00 -0.77 -5.26
N TYR A 88 8.21 -1.66 -6.25
CA TYR A 88 8.87 -2.94 -6.01
C TYR A 88 10.17 -3.13 -6.80
N GLU A 89 10.42 -2.34 -7.84
CA GLU A 89 11.69 -2.34 -8.57
C GLU A 89 12.73 -1.37 -7.97
N VAL A 90 12.45 -0.84 -6.77
CA VAL A 90 13.42 -0.07 -5.98
C VAL A 90 14.40 -1.06 -5.34
N PRO A 91 15.72 -0.77 -5.30
CA PRO A 91 16.69 -1.67 -4.69
C PRO A 91 16.32 -2.07 -3.26
N SER A 92 16.39 -3.37 -2.93
CA SER A 92 16.05 -3.90 -1.60
C SER A 92 16.82 -3.20 -0.47
N ARG A 93 18.05 -2.77 -0.75
CA ARG A 93 18.87 -2.04 0.23
C ARG A 93 18.23 -0.74 0.70
N PHE A 94 17.46 -0.04 -0.16
CA PHE A 94 16.69 1.13 0.26
C PHE A 94 15.67 0.78 1.34
N PHE A 95 14.94 -0.32 1.18
CA PHE A 95 13.96 -0.77 2.17
C PHE A 95 14.64 -1.23 3.47
N GLN A 96 15.80 -1.87 3.40
CA GLN A 96 16.60 -2.22 4.58
C GLN A 96 17.07 -1.00 5.39
N LEU A 97 17.24 0.16 4.73
CA LEU A 97 17.65 1.40 5.37
C LEU A 97 16.47 2.21 5.92
N SER A 98 15.28 1.99 5.39
CA SER A 98 14.09 2.80 5.71
C SER A 98 13.10 2.07 6.61
N LEU A 99 12.90 0.76 6.44
CA LEU A 99 11.97 -0.05 7.22
C LEU A 99 12.61 -0.59 8.49
N GLY A 100 11.85 -1.30 9.31
CA GLY A 100 12.35 -2.02 10.47
C GLY A 100 12.96 -3.38 10.11
N GLY A 101 13.39 -4.11 11.13
CA GLY A 101 14.12 -5.37 10.98
C GLY A 101 13.36 -6.49 10.28
N ARG A 102 12.02 -6.45 10.27
CA ARG A 102 11.18 -7.39 9.53
C ARG A 102 10.83 -6.93 8.11
N LEU A 103 11.28 -5.76 7.70
CA LEU A 103 10.98 -5.16 6.39
C LEU A 103 9.48 -5.11 6.09
N LYS A 104 8.67 -4.77 7.09
CA LYS A 104 7.23 -4.66 6.96
C LYS A 104 6.85 -3.35 6.29
N TYR A 105 6.65 -3.40 4.97
CA TYR A 105 6.21 -2.25 4.16
C TYR A 105 4.69 -2.09 4.20
N SER A 106 4.16 -2.01 5.43
CA SER A 106 2.74 -1.84 5.77
C SER A 106 2.61 -1.39 7.23
N CYS A 107 1.39 -1.11 7.70
CA CYS A 107 1.14 -0.60 9.05
C CYS A 107 1.74 -1.47 10.16
N GLY A 108 2.57 -0.91 11.05
CA GLY A 108 2.97 -1.50 12.33
C GLY A 108 1.92 -1.27 13.43
N LEU A 109 2.06 -1.89 14.60
CA LEU A 109 1.13 -1.70 15.72
C LEU A 109 1.83 -1.11 16.93
N TRP A 110 1.53 0.14 17.25
CA TRP A 110 2.14 0.94 18.30
C TRP A 110 1.25 0.98 19.55
N ASN A 111 1.09 -0.16 20.19
CA ASN A 111 0.37 -0.25 21.46
C ASN A 111 1.17 0.37 22.61
N GLU A 112 0.56 0.47 23.78
CA GLU A 112 1.26 0.90 25.00
C GLU A 112 2.53 0.04 25.23
N GLY A 113 3.66 0.69 25.50
CA GLY A 113 4.96 0.05 25.66
C GLY A 113 5.72 -0.26 24.37
N VAL A 114 5.13 -0.11 23.20
CA VAL A 114 5.81 -0.25 21.90
C VAL A 114 6.42 1.09 21.49
N THR A 115 7.74 1.17 21.48
CA THR A 115 8.48 2.43 21.27
C THR A 115 9.40 2.42 20.04
N THR A 116 9.60 1.29 19.39
CA THR A 116 10.46 1.14 18.21
C THR A 116 9.70 0.58 17.03
N LEU A 117 10.16 0.91 15.81
CA LEU A 117 9.58 0.36 14.57
C LEU A 117 9.66 -1.17 14.54
N ASP A 118 10.80 -1.74 14.93
CA ASP A 118 10.99 -3.21 14.97
C ASP A 118 9.94 -3.88 15.87
N SER A 119 9.71 -3.33 17.07
CA SER A 119 8.69 -3.85 17.97
C SER A 119 7.28 -3.67 17.40
N ALA A 120 7.01 -2.57 16.71
CA ALA A 120 5.70 -2.33 16.09
C ALA A 120 5.42 -3.28 14.92
N GLU A 121 6.45 -3.62 14.14
CA GLU A 121 6.38 -4.65 13.10
C GLU A 121 6.06 -6.03 13.70
N GLU A 122 6.82 -6.46 14.72
CA GLU A 122 6.64 -7.75 15.40
C GLU A 122 5.23 -7.89 16.01
N VAL A 123 4.74 -6.85 16.68
CA VAL A 123 3.41 -6.87 17.30
C VAL A 123 2.31 -6.95 16.24
N MET A 124 2.43 -6.26 15.11
CA MET A 124 1.45 -6.35 14.03
C MET A 124 1.49 -7.72 13.34
N LEU A 125 2.66 -8.30 13.13
CA LEU A 125 2.81 -9.64 12.57
C LEU A 125 2.18 -10.69 13.49
N ALA A 126 2.40 -10.58 14.80
CA ALA A 126 1.76 -11.45 15.79
C ALA A 126 0.24 -11.32 15.77
N LEU A 127 -0.29 -10.09 15.76
CA LEU A 127 -1.72 -9.82 15.66
C LEU A 127 -2.33 -10.36 14.36
N THR A 128 -1.60 -10.24 13.25
CA THR A 128 -2.01 -10.80 11.95
C THR A 128 -2.17 -12.32 12.05
N CYS A 129 -1.18 -13.03 12.62
CA CYS A 129 -1.26 -14.48 12.81
C CYS A 129 -2.42 -14.88 13.74
N GLU A 130 -2.65 -14.12 14.82
CA GLU A 130 -3.75 -14.34 15.76
C GLU A 130 -5.10 -14.18 15.08
N ARG A 131 -5.34 -13.03 14.40
CA ARG A 131 -6.61 -12.72 13.73
C ARG A 131 -6.87 -13.66 12.55
N ALA A 132 -5.82 -14.09 11.82
CA ALA A 132 -5.91 -15.10 10.78
C ALA A 132 -6.12 -16.53 11.35
N ARG A 133 -6.06 -16.70 12.67
CA ARG A 133 -6.16 -17.99 13.38
C ARG A 133 -5.17 -19.01 12.84
N LEU A 134 -3.92 -18.57 12.64
CA LEU A 134 -2.84 -19.46 12.20
C LEU A 134 -2.44 -20.44 13.31
N ARG A 135 -2.13 -21.67 12.90
CA ARG A 135 -1.64 -22.75 13.78
C ARG A 135 -0.57 -23.53 13.05
N ASP A 136 0.32 -24.12 13.80
CA ASP A 136 1.32 -24.99 13.21
C ASP A 136 0.69 -26.22 12.53
N GLY A 137 1.33 -26.74 11.49
CA GLY A 137 0.86 -27.85 10.68
C GLY A 137 -0.14 -27.49 9.58
N GLN A 138 -0.39 -26.21 9.31
CA GLN A 138 -1.31 -25.74 8.24
C GLN A 138 -0.59 -25.53 6.92
N ASN A 139 -1.33 -25.66 5.82
CA ASN A 139 -0.95 -25.13 4.52
C ASN A 139 -1.44 -23.67 4.43
N ILE A 140 -0.52 -22.73 4.29
CA ILE A 140 -0.81 -21.28 4.32
C ILE A 140 -0.42 -20.68 2.98
N LEU A 141 -1.31 -19.87 2.39
CA LEU A 141 -1.06 -19.07 1.18
C LEU A 141 -1.01 -17.59 1.58
N GLU A 142 0.08 -16.91 1.26
CA GLU A 142 0.18 -15.45 1.37
C GLU A 142 0.11 -14.81 0.00
N LEU A 143 -0.83 -13.88 -0.18
CA LEU A 143 -1.02 -13.13 -1.41
C LEU A 143 -0.46 -11.71 -1.25
N GLY A 144 0.57 -11.38 -2.04
CA GLY A 144 1.25 -10.09 -1.96
C GLY A 144 2.30 -10.05 -0.84
N CYS A 145 3.28 -10.95 -0.85
CA CYS A 145 4.24 -11.10 0.27
C CYS A 145 5.28 -9.96 0.40
N GLY A 146 5.33 -9.01 -0.53
CA GLY A 146 6.28 -7.90 -0.51
C GLY A 146 7.74 -8.39 -0.30
N TRP A 147 8.43 -7.82 0.68
CA TRP A 147 9.80 -8.21 1.05
C TRP A 147 9.88 -9.43 1.97
N GLY A 148 8.77 -10.17 2.14
CA GLY A 148 8.71 -11.41 2.90
C GLY A 148 8.51 -11.24 4.40
N SER A 149 8.11 -10.07 4.87
CA SER A 149 7.93 -9.76 6.29
C SER A 149 7.06 -10.80 6.99
N LEU A 150 5.84 -11.03 6.51
CA LEU A 150 4.92 -12.00 7.09
C LEU A 150 5.31 -13.43 6.72
N ALA A 151 5.74 -13.70 5.46
CA ALA A 151 6.16 -15.03 5.02
C ALA A 151 7.26 -15.64 5.89
N LEU A 152 8.35 -14.88 6.10
CA LEU A 152 9.47 -15.31 6.94
C LEU A 152 9.05 -15.45 8.40
N TYR A 153 8.27 -14.49 8.92
CA TYR A 153 7.74 -14.57 10.29
C TYR A 153 6.88 -15.83 10.52
N MET A 154 5.98 -16.14 9.60
CA MET A 154 5.16 -17.35 9.68
C MET A 154 6.00 -18.62 9.60
N ALA A 155 7.01 -18.65 8.71
CA ALA A 155 7.88 -19.80 8.54
C ALA A 155 8.71 -20.12 9.79
N GLU A 156 9.20 -19.08 10.47
CA GLU A 156 9.89 -19.22 11.77
C GLU A 156 8.94 -19.68 12.88
N LYS A 157 7.74 -19.06 12.95
CA LYS A 157 6.81 -19.29 14.06
C LYS A 157 6.04 -20.61 13.94
N PHE A 158 5.82 -21.10 12.74
CA PHE A 158 5.05 -22.30 12.44
C PHE A 158 5.89 -23.31 11.63
N PRO A 159 6.92 -23.95 12.23
CA PRO A 159 7.87 -24.78 11.49
C PRO A 159 7.26 -26.05 10.89
N GLY A 160 6.14 -26.55 11.43
CA GLY A 160 5.38 -27.68 10.88
C GLY A 160 4.41 -27.30 9.74
N SER A 161 4.20 -26.01 9.49
CA SER A 161 3.37 -25.51 8.41
C SER A 161 4.11 -25.48 7.08
N GLN A 162 3.37 -25.53 5.96
CA GLN A 162 3.89 -25.29 4.62
C GLN A 162 3.36 -23.93 4.14
N ILE A 163 4.25 -23.01 3.82
CA ILE A 163 3.90 -21.64 3.42
C ILE A 163 4.23 -21.45 1.95
N THR A 164 3.23 -21.03 1.20
CA THR A 164 3.37 -20.55 -0.19
C THR A 164 3.13 -19.06 -0.18
N ALA A 165 4.10 -18.27 -0.62
CA ALA A 165 3.96 -16.81 -0.70
C ALA A 165 4.11 -16.33 -2.14
N VAL A 166 3.26 -15.38 -2.54
CA VAL A 166 3.18 -14.89 -3.92
C VAL A 166 3.57 -13.43 -3.98
N SER A 167 4.49 -13.09 -4.87
CA SER A 167 4.85 -11.74 -5.25
C SER A 167 4.80 -11.57 -6.76
N ASN A 168 4.48 -10.39 -7.26
CA ASN A 168 4.61 -10.06 -8.69
C ASN A 168 6.03 -9.59 -9.07
N SER A 169 6.96 -9.49 -8.11
CA SER A 169 8.34 -9.04 -8.28
C SER A 169 9.34 -10.18 -8.15
N ARG A 170 10.18 -10.35 -9.19
CA ARG A 170 11.26 -11.32 -9.16
C ARG A 170 12.35 -10.95 -8.16
N SER A 171 12.66 -9.67 -8.04
CA SER A 171 13.68 -9.17 -7.09
C SER A 171 13.26 -9.42 -5.64
N GLN A 172 11.97 -9.31 -5.31
CA GLN A 172 11.45 -9.66 -4.00
C GLN A 172 11.60 -11.17 -3.73
N LYS A 173 11.24 -12.02 -4.69
CA LYS A 173 11.45 -13.47 -4.56
C LYS A 173 12.90 -13.81 -4.26
N GLU A 174 13.84 -13.34 -5.09
CA GLU A 174 15.27 -13.60 -4.93
C GLU A 174 15.77 -13.11 -3.55
N PHE A 175 15.33 -11.95 -3.11
CA PHE A 175 15.64 -11.43 -1.78
C PHE A 175 15.14 -12.35 -0.66
N ILE A 176 13.86 -12.75 -0.70
CA ILE A 176 13.25 -13.60 0.34
C ILE A 176 13.94 -14.97 0.39
N GLU A 177 14.24 -15.56 -0.76
CA GLU A 177 14.95 -16.86 -0.82
C GLU A 177 16.34 -16.80 -0.18
N VAL A 178 17.07 -15.69 -0.37
CA VAL A 178 18.37 -15.46 0.31
C VAL A 178 18.18 -15.34 1.82
N GLN A 179 17.17 -14.57 2.28
CA GLN A 179 16.88 -14.43 3.71
C GLN A 179 16.44 -15.76 4.33
N ALA A 180 15.57 -16.51 3.67
CA ALA A 180 15.10 -17.82 4.12
C ALA A 180 16.27 -18.81 4.27
N ALA A 181 17.18 -18.84 3.30
CA ALA A 181 18.38 -19.68 3.37
C ALA A 181 19.29 -19.28 4.54
N ALA A 182 19.51 -18.01 4.78
CA ALA A 182 20.32 -17.51 5.89
C ALA A 182 19.71 -17.84 7.27
N LEU A 183 18.38 -17.92 7.37
CA LEU A 183 17.64 -18.30 8.58
C LEU A 183 17.42 -19.82 8.70
N GLY A 184 17.86 -20.62 7.73
CA GLY A 184 17.66 -22.08 7.72
C GLY A 184 16.22 -22.53 7.52
N ILE A 185 15.36 -21.65 6.97
CA ILE A 185 13.94 -21.92 6.71
C ILE A 185 13.81 -22.89 5.54
N GLN A 186 13.02 -23.99 5.73
CA GLN A 186 12.80 -25.03 4.73
C GLN A 186 11.32 -25.19 4.32
N ASN A 187 10.42 -24.55 5.04
CA ASN A 187 8.96 -24.69 4.90
C ASN A 187 8.30 -23.53 4.17
N LEU A 188 9.07 -22.74 3.40
CA LEU A 188 8.63 -21.57 2.65
C LEU A 188 8.93 -21.73 1.14
N GLN A 189 7.92 -21.54 0.31
CA GLN A 189 8.03 -21.50 -1.14
C GLN A 189 7.57 -20.12 -1.65
N ILE A 190 8.39 -19.47 -2.49
CA ILE A 190 8.05 -18.20 -3.11
C ILE A 190 7.71 -18.40 -4.59
N ILE A 191 6.55 -17.89 -5.01
CA ILE A 191 6.09 -17.93 -6.40
C ILE A 191 6.03 -16.51 -6.93
N THR A 192 6.62 -16.27 -8.11
CA THR A 192 6.39 -15.02 -8.83
C THR A 192 5.17 -15.18 -9.72
N GLY A 193 4.15 -14.34 -9.55
CA GLY A 193 2.92 -14.40 -10.33
C GLY A 193 2.12 -13.11 -10.28
N ASP A 194 1.51 -12.75 -11.41
CA ASP A 194 0.52 -11.67 -11.47
C ASP A 194 -0.85 -12.23 -11.07
N MET A 195 -1.57 -11.53 -10.19
CA MET A 195 -2.88 -11.97 -9.71
C MET A 195 -3.92 -12.11 -10.83
N ASN A 196 -3.73 -11.45 -11.98
CA ASN A 196 -4.60 -11.65 -13.14
C ASN A 196 -4.56 -13.09 -13.67
N ASP A 197 -3.37 -13.73 -13.63
CA ASP A 197 -3.11 -15.05 -14.22
C ASP A 197 -2.76 -16.11 -13.17
N PHE A 198 -2.51 -15.72 -11.93
CA PHE A 198 -2.07 -16.64 -10.88
C PHE A 198 -3.14 -17.70 -10.57
N ALA A 199 -2.70 -18.96 -10.53
CA ALA A 199 -3.46 -20.09 -10.02
C ALA A 199 -2.64 -20.78 -8.92
N ALA A 200 -3.24 -20.94 -7.75
CA ALA A 200 -2.54 -21.55 -6.62
C ALA A 200 -2.27 -23.05 -6.88
N PRO A 201 -1.07 -23.55 -6.54
CA PRO A 201 -0.68 -24.94 -6.86
C PRO A 201 -1.33 -26.00 -5.95
N GLY A 202 -2.16 -25.61 -5.00
CA GLY A 202 -2.80 -26.53 -4.06
C GLY A 202 -4.00 -25.92 -3.34
N LEU A 203 -4.46 -26.64 -2.28
CA LEU A 203 -5.51 -26.15 -1.41
C LEU A 203 -4.94 -25.81 -0.03
N TYR A 204 -5.45 -24.71 0.55
CA TYR A 204 -4.89 -24.10 1.74
C TYR A 204 -5.91 -24.09 2.90
N ASP A 205 -5.38 -24.23 4.12
CA ASP A 205 -6.13 -24.09 5.37
C ASP A 205 -6.36 -22.63 5.72
N ARG A 206 -5.39 -21.77 5.34
CA ARG A 206 -5.41 -20.33 5.55
C ARG A 206 -4.90 -19.60 4.32
N VAL A 207 -5.55 -18.50 4.00
CA VAL A 207 -5.06 -17.51 3.06
C VAL A 207 -4.89 -16.21 3.81
N VAL A 208 -3.78 -15.51 3.61
CA VAL A 208 -3.51 -14.21 4.24
C VAL A 208 -3.10 -13.20 3.18
N SER A 209 -3.52 -11.97 3.33
CA SER A 209 -3.12 -10.87 2.46
C SER A 209 -2.98 -9.58 3.27
N VAL A 210 -1.88 -8.87 3.08
CA VAL A 210 -1.55 -7.63 3.77
C VAL A 210 -1.22 -6.57 2.73
N GLU A 211 -2.03 -5.52 2.67
CA GLU A 211 -1.88 -4.36 1.78
C GLU A 211 -1.60 -4.76 0.32
N MET A 212 -2.49 -5.59 -0.23
CA MET A 212 -2.49 -6.00 -1.64
C MET A 212 -3.87 -5.75 -2.29
N PHE A 213 -4.96 -5.88 -1.52
CA PHE A 213 -6.33 -5.77 -2.04
C PHE A 213 -6.63 -4.38 -2.61
N GLU A 214 -6.01 -3.32 -2.11
CA GLU A 214 -6.12 -1.94 -2.64
C GLU A 214 -5.60 -1.78 -4.08
N HIS A 215 -4.79 -2.72 -4.54
CA HIS A 215 -4.33 -2.79 -5.94
C HIS A 215 -5.27 -3.60 -6.84
N MET A 216 -6.26 -4.25 -6.25
CA MET A 216 -7.27 -5.05 -6.97
C MET A 216 -8.51 -4.20 -7.26
N ARG A 217 -9.26 -4.62 -8.25
CA ARG A 217 -10.50 -3.94 -8.67
C ARG A 217 -11.71 -4.85 -8.51
N ASN A 218 -11.72 -5.99 -9.16
CA ASN A 218 -12.85 -6.91 -9.15
C ASN A 218 -12.78 -7.84 -7.95
N TYR A 219 -13.31 -7.39 -6.80
CA TYR A 219 -13.29 -8.17 -5.57
C TYR A 219 -14.18 -9.42 -5.63
N GLU A 220 -15.27 -9.40 -6.41
CA GLU A 220 -16.09 -10.59 -6.60
C GLU A 220 -15.27 -11.72 -7.26
N LEU A 221 -14.60 -11.41 -8.37
CA LEU A 221 -13.72 -12.35 -9.05
C LEU A 221 -12.52 -12.77 -8.19
N LEU A 222 -11.92 -11.82 -7.43
CA LEU A 222 -10.79 -12.10 -6.56
C LEU A 222 -11.19 -13.09 -5.46
N LEU A 223 -12.26 -12.83 -4.75
CA LEU A 223 -12.72 -13.65 -3.63
C LEU A 223 -13.20 -15.02 -4.12
N SER A 224 -13.84 -15.11 -5.29
CA SER A 224 -14.21 -16.38 -5.93
C SER A 224 -12.97 -17.22 -6.26
N ARG A 225 -11.94 -16.63 -6.86
CA ARG A 225 -10.66 -17.33 -7.11
C ARG A 225 -10.01 -17.80 -5.81
N ILE A 226 -9.91 -16.94 -4.81
CA ILE A 226 -9.35 -17.30 -3.49
C ILE A 226 -10.14 -18.45 -2.87
N ALA A 227 -11.47 -18.40 -2.90
CA ALA A 227 -12.32 -19.47 -2.40
C ALA A 227 -12.04 -20.81 -3.09
N SER A 228 -11.72 -20.80 -4.40
CA SER A 228 -11.35 -22.02 -5.13
C SER A 228 -10.04 -22.66 -4.65
N TRP A 229 -9.14 -21.89 -4.05
CA TRP A 229 -7.86 -22.35 -3.47
C TRP A 229 -7.96 -22.73 -1.99
N MET A 230 -9.11 -22.53 -1.37
CA MET A 230 -9.34 -22.81 0.05
C MET A 230 -9.95 -24.19 0.27
N LYS A 231 -9.46 -24.93 1.27
CA LYS A 231 -10.09 -26.15 1.75
C LYS A 231 -11.48 -25.85 2.40
N PRO A 232 -12.35 -26.84 2.60
CA PRO A 232 -13.52 -26.67 3.44
C PRO A 232 -13.11 -26.15 4.82
N GLN A 233 -13.88 -25.22 5.40
CA GLN A 233 -13.60 -24.57 6.70
C GLN A 233 -12.32 -23.72 6.75
N ALA A 234 -11.65 -23.48 5.63
CA ALA A 234 -10.52 -22.56 5.57
C ALA A 234 -10.96 -21.11 5.78
N ARG A 235 -10.00 -20.25 6.06
CA ARG A 235 -10.24 -18.82 6.29
C ARG A 235 -9.29 -17.97 5.47
N LEU A 236 -9.79 -16.84 5.02
CA LEU A 236 -9.02 -15.76 4.42
C LEU A 236 -8.95 -14.61 5.42
N PHE A 237 -7.73 -14.16 5.73
CA PHE A 237 -7.50 -12.91 6.46
C PHE A 237 -7.03 -11.83 5.50
N VAL A 238 -7.63 -10.64 5.61
CA VAL A 238 -7.26 -9.46 4.83
C VAL A 238 -6.93 -8.32 5.78
N HIS A 239 -5.75 -7.71 5.61
CA HIS A 239 -5.36 -6.44 6.19
C HIS A 239 -5.24 -5.45 5.04
N ILE A 240 -6.00 -4.38 5.07
CA ILE A 240 -6.08 -3.37 4.03
C ILE A 240 -6.23 -1.99 4.67
N PHE A 241 -5.55 -0.97 4.13
CA PHE A 241 -5.89 0.39 4.53
C PHE A 241 -7.24 0.80 3.92
N SER A 242 -7.96 1.68 4.61
CA SER A 242 -9.28 2.12 4.18
C SER A 242 -9.60 3.53 4.69
N HIS A 243 -10.59 4.17 4.08
CA HIS A 243 -11.25 5.32 4.68
C HIS A 243 -12.48 4.84 5.45
N GLN A 244 -12.81 5.51 6.56
CA GLN A 244 -13.95 5.09 7.40
C GLN A 244 -15.30 5.05 6.66
N GLN A 245 -15.48 5.86 5.60
CA GLN A 245 -16.76 6.02 4.91
C GLN A 245 -16.65 6.00 3.38
N PHE A 246 -15.62 6.60 2.78
CA PHE A 246 -15.54 6.85 1.35
C PHE A 246 -14.68 5.82 0.62
N ALA A 247 -15.16 5.38 -0.56
CA ALA A 247 -14.38 4.56 -1.48
C ALA A 247 -14.14 5.32 -2.79
N TYR A 248 -12.88 5.47 -3.20
CA TYR A 248 -12.52 6.21 -4.40
C TYR A 248 -11.26 5.65 -5.09
N PRO A 249 -11.12 5.84 -6.43
CA PRO A 249 -9.93 5.42 -7.14
C PRO A 249 -8.80 6.46 -7.02
N PHE A 250 -7.55 5.98 -7.08
CA PHE A 250 -6.38 6.85 -7.29
C PHE A 250 -6.20 7.06 -8.80
N GLU A 251 -6.80 8.11 -9.33
CA GLU A 251 -6.74 8.50 -10.74
C GLU A 251 -5.93 9.78 -10.91
N VAL A 252 -5.20 9.84 -12.02
CA VAL A 252 -4.47 11.05 -12.41
C VAL A 252 -5.42 11.94 -13.23
N ARG A 253 -6.05 12.91 -12.58
CA ARG A 253 -6.95 13.90 -13.21
C ARG A 253 -6.21 15.18 -13.58
N ASP A 254 -5.28 15.60 -12.70
CA ASP A 254 -4.46 16.79 -12.91
C ASP A 254 -3.09 16.73 -12.19
N ALA A 255 -2.42 17.88 -12.10
CA ALA A 255 -1.11 17.99 -11.49
C ALA A 255 -1.11 17.81 -9.96
N SER A 256 -2.26 17.98 -9.28
CA SER A 256 -2.40 17.81 -7.83
C SER A 256 -2.46 16.34 -7.41
N ASP A 257 -2.79 15.42 -8.33
CA ASP A 257 -2.83 13.99 -8.08
C ASP A 257 -1.43 13.35 -8.02
N TRP A 258 -0.54 13.98 -7.24
CA TRP A 258 0.87 13.60 -7.13
C TRP A 258 1.05 12.15 -6.68
N MET A 259 0.27 11.70 -5.69
CA MET A 259 0.31 10.34 -5.16
C MET A 259 -0.04 9.31 -6.25
N ALA A 260 -1.13 9.53 -6.99
CA ALA A 260 -1.55 8.66 -8.08
C ALA A 260 -0.49 8.60 -9.19
N ARG A 261 0.15 9.73 -9.53
CA ARG A 261 1.18 9.79 -10.59
C ARG A 261 2.46 9.04 -10.25
N HIS A 262 2.91 9.10 -8.98
CA HIS A 262 4.26 8.67 -8.62
C HIS A 262 4.29 7.36 -7.83
N PHE A 263 3.22 7.02 -7.11
CA PHE A 263 3.24 5.88 -6.19
C PHE A 263 2.01 4.96 -6.27
N PHE A 264 0.81 5.45 -6.63
CA PHE A 264 -0.41 4.66 -6.46
C PHE A 264 -1.29 4.59 -7.71
N THR A 265 -0.65 4.53 -8.91
CA THR A 265 -1.37 4.44 -10.18
C THR A 265 -2.24 3.17 -10.23
N GLY A 266 -3.53 3.33 -10.48
CA GLY A 266 -4.47 2.23 -10.63
C GLY A 266 -4.95 1.58 -9.33
N GLY A 267 -4.51 2.05 -8.16
CA GLY A 267 -5.03 1.62 -6.87
C GLY A 267 -6.36 2.28 -6.49
N ILE A 268 -6.92 1.85 -5.36
CA ILE A 268 -8.11 2.46 -4.77
C ILE A 268 -7.89 2.74 -3.28
N MET A 269 -8.63 3.70 -2.74
CA MET A 269 -8.92 3.82 -1.33
C MET A 269 -10.28 3.14 -1.11
N PRO A 270 -10.35 1.96 -0.48
CA PRO A 270 -11.63 1.34 -0.13
C PRO A 270 -12.25 2.02 1.08
N SER A 271 -13.57 2.03 1.18
CA SER A 271 -14.24 2.28 2.45
C SER A 271 -14.14 1.06 3.38
N ASP A 272 -14.28 1.30 4.69
CA ASP A 272 -14.25 0.23 5.70
C ASP A 272 -15.35 -0.82 5.48
N ASP A 273 -16.44 -0.47 4.84
CA ASP A 273 -17.57 -1.37 4.54
C ASP A 273 -17.52 -1.99 3.14
N LEU A 274 -16.58 -1.60 2.28
CA LEU A 274 -16.57 -2.01 0.86
C LEU A 274 -16.58 -3.53 0.69
N LEU A 275 -15.81 -4.27 1.49
CA LEU A 275 -15.74 -5.73 1.35
C LEU A 275 -17.01 -6.46 1.84
N LEU A 276 -17.90 -5.79 2.58
CA LEU A 276 -19.22 -6.35 2.97
C LEU A 276 -20.13 -6.62 1.77
N TYR A 277 -19.90 -5.96 0.65
CA TYR A 277 -20.69 -6.11 -0.58
C TYR A 277 -20.28 -7.33 -1.43
N PHE A 278 -19.20 -8.05 -1.07
CA PHE A 278 -18.62 -9.14 -1.85
C PHE A 278 -18.56 -10.46 -1.06
N GLN A 279 -19.72 -10.93 -0.55
CA GLN A 279 -19.81 -12.12 0.28
C GLN A 279 -20.44 -13.33 -0.43
N GLY A 280 -20.25 -13.49 -1.75
CA GLY A 280 -20.83 -14.59 -2.52
C GLY A 280 -20.22 -15.96 -2.19
N ASP A 281 -18.90 -16.07 -2.26
CA ASP A 281 -18.15 -17.32 -2.03
C ASP A 281 -17.53 -17.43 -0.64
N LEU A 282 -17.30 -16.28 0.00
CA LEU A 282 -16.70 -16.14 1.33
C LEU A 282 -17.57 -15.21 2.18
N GLN A 283 -17.79 -15.55 3.45
CA GLN A 283 -18.55 -14.73 4.39
C GLN A 283 -17.64 -14.13 5.46
N ILE A 284 -17.86 -12.87 5.80
CA ILE A 284 -17.12 -12.19 6.87
C ILE A 284 -17.53 -12.78 8.22
N GLU A 285 -16.57 -13.42 8.90
CA GLU A 285 -16.74 -13.98 10.25
C GLU A 285 -16.36 -12.95 11.33
N ASN A 286 -15.32 -12.14 11.06
CA ASN A 286 -14.88 -11.07 11.95
C ASN A 286 -14.40 -9.86 11.15
N HIS A 287 -14.57 -8.67 11.72
CA HIS A 287 -14.05 -7.41 11.23
C HIS A 287 -13.48 -6.60 12.39
N TRP A 288 -12.34 -5.97 12.19
CA TRP A 288 -11.66 -5.13 13.18
C TRP A 288 -11.10 -3.88 12.52
N VAL A 289 -11.14 -2.79 13.24
CA VAL A 289 -10.52 -1.52 12.84
C VAL A 289 -9.26 -1.29 13.66
N VAL A 290 -8.22 -0.81 12.99
CA VAL A 290 -6.96 -0.36 13.59
C VAL A 290 -6.84 1.14 13.29
N ASN A 291 -6.66 1.96 14.32
CA ASN A 291 -6.57 3.41 14.17
C ASN A 291 -5.39 3.81 13.28
N GLY A 292 -5.61 4.77 12.39
CA GLY A 292 -4.59 5.27 11.47
C GLY A 292 -3.34 5.84 12.15
N GLY A 293 -3.46 6.30 13.40
CA GLY A 293 -2.32 6.76 14.19
C GLY A 293 -1.20 5.74 14.34
N HIS A 294 -1.49 4.44 14.22
CA HIS A 294 -0.46 3.40 14.14
C HIS A 294 0.33 3.48 12.82
N TYR A 295 -0.37 3.71 11.71
CA TYR A 295 0.29 3.87 10.41
C TYR A 295 1.03 5.21 10.32
N GLN A 296 0.46 6.30 10.90
CA GLN A 296 1.18 7.57 11.03
C GLN A 296 2.54 7.37 11.67
N LYS A 297 2.60 6.75 12.86
CA LYS A 297 3.87 6.48 13.56
C LYS A 297 4.81 5.59 12.75
N THR A 298 4.27 4.63 12.02
CA THR A 298 5.05 3.75 11.14
C THR A 298 5.71 4.54 10.01
N ALA A 299 4.94 5.39 9.31
CA ALA A 299 5.44 6.22 8.22
C ALA A 299 6.46 7.28 8.69
N GLU A 300 6.26 7.87 9.88
CA GLU A 300 7.25 8.76 10.50
C GLU A 300 8.55 8.02 10.82
N ALA A 301 8.48 6.81 11.36
CA ALA A 301 9.67 6.01 11.63
C ALA A 301 10.43 5.62 10.35
N TRP A 302 9.72 5.33 9.24
CA TRP A 302 10.35 5.11 7.94
C TRP A 302 11.07 6.36 7.44
N LEU A 303 10.45 7.54 7.58
CA LEU A 303 11.05 8.82 7.20
C LEU A 303 12.31 9.11 8.02
N GLU A 304 12.24 8.93 9.35
CA GLU A 304 13.40 9.11 10.24
C GLU A 304 14.56 8.19 9.88
N ASN A 305 14.28 6.91 9.62
CA ASN A 305 15.30 5.95 9.20
C ASN A 305 15.93 6.34 7.86
N MET A 306 15.11 6.71 6.88
CA MET A 306 15.58 7.17 5.57
C MET A 306 16.46 8.42 5.69
N ASP A 307 16.06 9.41 6.50
CA ASP A 307 16.81 10.63 6.72
C ASP A 307 18.13 10.38 7.47
N ARG A 308 18.14 9.46 8.44
CA ARG A 308 19.35 9.01 9.12
C ARG A 308 20.36 8.37 8.17
N ASN A 309 19.86 7.64 7.17
CA ASN A 309 20.67 6.95 6.17
C ASN A 309 20.78 7.71 4.84
N ARG A 310 20.47 9.03 4.83
CA ARG A 310 20.36 9.87 3.63
C ARG A 310 21.52 9.72 2.65
N ALA A 311 22.77 9.67 3.12
CA ALA A 311 23.94 9.56 2.26
C ALA A 311 23.95 8.25 1.46
N GLU A 312 23.71 7.12 2.12
CA GLU A 312 23.66 5.80 1.47
C GLU A 312 22.47 5.68 0.51
N VAL A 313 21.30 6.23 0.90
CA VAL A 313 20.11 6.27 0.04
C VAL A 313 20.37 7.04 -1.24
N LEU A 314 21.06 8.20 -1.18
CA LEU A 314 21.45 8.96 -2.36
C LEU A 314 22.38 8.17 -3.28
N GLU A 315 23.33 7.39 -2.73
CA GLU A 315 24.19 6.53 -3.54
C GLU A 315 23.42 5.41 -4.23
N ILE A 316 22.47 4.79 -3.53
CA ILE A 316 21.59 3.76 -4.08
C ILE A 316 20.79 4.33 -5.26
N PHE A 317 20.15 5.47 -5.06
CA PHE A 317 19.34 6.10 -6.11
C PHE A 317 20.18 6.62 -7.28
N ALA A 318 21.40 7.10 -7.04
CA ALA A 318 22.31 7.48 -8.11
C ALA A 318 22.71 6.29 -9.00
N ARG A 319 22.78 5.09 -8.44
CA ARG A 319 23.05 3.84 -9.20
C ARG A 319 21.78 3.33 -9.90
N ALA A 320 20.62 3.39 -9.23
CA ALA A 320 19.37 2.83 -9.74
C ALA A 320 18.71 3.69 -10.83
N TYR A 321 18.79 5.02 -10.69
CA TYR A 321 18.06 5.96 -11.57
C TYR A 321 18.99 6.88 -12.39
N GLY A 322 20.28 6.74 -12.22
CA GLY A 322 21.26 7.59 -12.88
C GLY A 322 21.80 7.00 -14.18
N ASP A 323 20.99 6.90 -15.22
CA ASP A 323 21.38 6.39 -16.55
C ASP A 323 22.38 7.28 -17.31
N SER A 324 22.72 8.45 -16.78
CA SER A 324 23.59 9.42 -17.45
C SER A 324 25.07 9.20 -17.10
N ALA A 325 25.94 9.32 -18.09
CA ALA A 325 27.38 9.40 -17.86
C ALA A 325 27.79 10.68 -17.08
N CYS A 326 26.96 11.72 -17.07
CA CYS A 326 27.20 12.97 -16.35
C CYS A 326 26.90 12.83 -14.85
N CYS A 327 27.90 13.01 -13.99
CA CYS A 327 27.80 12.91 -12.53
C CYS A 327 26.73 13.86 -11.94
N GLU A 328 26.61 15.08 -12.45
CA GLU A 328 25.65 16.07 -11.95
C GLU A 328 24.20 15.69 -12.27
N VAL A 329 23.95 15.07 -13.41
CA VAL A 329 22.62 14.57 -13.76
C VAL A 329 22.24 13.42 -12.82
N ARG A 330 23.16 12.47 -12.56
CA ARG A 330 22.92 11.36 -11.62
C ARG A 330 22.61 11.84 -10.22
N LYS A 331 23.37 12.82 -9.72
CA LYS A 331 23.12 13.42 -8.39
C LYS A 331 21.74 14.08 -8.30
N ARG A 332 21.34 14.79 -9.36
CA ARG A 332 20.04 15.45 -9.41
C ARG A 332 18.89 14.43 -9.44
N GLU A 333 19.01 13.36 -10.21
CA GLU A 333 18.01 12.29 -10.24
C GLU A 333 17.93 11.56 -8.89
N ALA A 334 19.06 11.27 -8.27
CA ALA A 334 19.10 10.68 -6.93
C ALA A 334 18.41 11.57 -5.89
N LEU A 335 18.68 12.88 -5.90
CA LEU A 335 18.01 13.83 -5.01
C LEU A 335 16.50 13.89 -5.27
N ARG A 336 16.09 13.91 -6.54
CA ARG A 336 14.67 13.88 -6.92
C ARG A 336 13.95 12.67 -6.33
N TRP A 337 14.50 11.46 -6.45
CA TRP A 337 13.91 10.25 -5.92
C TRP A 337 13.93 10.22 -4.40
N LEU A 338 14.99 10.70 -3.76
CA LEU A 338 15.03 10.85 -2.31
C LEU A 338 13.89 11.76 -1.83
N VAL A 339 13.70 12.92 -2.45
CA VAL A 339 12.62 13.85 -2.07
C VAL A 339 11.26 13.23 -2.31
N ARG A 340 11.06 12.53 -3.44
CA ARG A 340 9.79 11.83 -3.72
C ARG A 340 9.45 10.82 -2.64
N TRP A 341 10.40 10.00 -2.20
CA TRP A 341 10.19 9.05 -1.12
C TRP A 341 9.93 9.74 0.23
N ARG A 342 10.63 10.82 0.54
CA ARG A 342 10.34 11.63 1.74
C ARG A 342 8.91 12.18 1.71
N VAL A 343 8.50 12.77 0.59
CA VAL A 343 7.14 13.28 0.41
C VAL A 343 6.11 12.16 0.51
N PHE A 344 6.39 10.99 -0.02
CA PHE A 344 5.51 9.82 0.10
C PHE A 344 5.32 9.41 1.56
N PHE A 345 6.41 9.27 2.34
CA PHE A 345 6.30 8.92 3.76
C PHE A 345 5.59 10.02 4.56
N MET A 346 5.86 11.30 4.29
CA MET A 346 5.12 12.41 4.89
C MET A 346 3.63 12.37 4.53
N ALA A 347 3.31 12.06 3.27
CA ALA A 347 1.92 11.98 2.82
C ALA A 347 1.18 10.83 3.52
N CYS A 348 1.80 9.66 3.67
CA CYS A 348 1.24 8.56 4.46
C CYS A 348 1.05 8.96 5.93
N ALA A 349 2.05 9.63 6.54
CA ALA A 349 1.95 10.06 7.93
C ALA A 349 0.82 11.07 8.15
N GLU A 350 0.68 12.07 7.27
CA GLU A 350 -0.39 13.08 7.36
C GLU A 350 -1.77 12.49 7.04
N LEU A 351 -1.86 11.56 6.06
CA LEU A 351 -3.10 10.87 5.72
C LEU A 351 -3.62 10.09 6.93
N PHE A 352 -2.82 9.15 7.41
CA PHE A 352 -3.23 8.26 8.50
C PHE A 352 -3.29 8.95 9.86
N GLY A 353 -2.59 10.07 10.05
CA GLY A 353 -2.68 10.90 11.25
C GLY A 353 -3.85 11.89 11.25
N TYR A 354 -4.56 12.04 10.14
CA TYR A 354 -5.63 13.01 9.99
C TYR A 354 -6.76 12.75 11.00
N HIS A 355 -7.29 13.81 11.63
CA HIS A 355 -8.29 13.71 12.71
C HIS A 355 -7.92 12.64 13.77
N SER A 356 -6.66 12.60 14.19
CA SER A 356 -6.15 11.63 15.19
C SER A 356 -6.30 10.17 14.73
N GLY A 357 -6.22 9.91 13.43
CA GLY A 357 -6.26 8.59 12.82
C GLY A 357 -7.66 7.97 12.71
N THR A 358 -8.71 8.78 12.71
CA THR A 358 -10.08 8.29 12.62
C THR A 358 -10.67 8.37 11.21
N GLU A 359 -10.06 9.10 10.27
CA GLU A 359 -10.53 9.21 8.90
C GLU A 359 -10.00 8.08 8.01
N TRP A 360 -8.68 7.98 7.89
CA TRP A 360 -8.01 6.89 7.20
C TRP A 360 -7.45 5.92 8.22
N ILE A 361 -7.86 4.69 8.12
CA ILE A 361 -7.69 3.61 9.09
C ILE A 361 -7.09 2.38 8.42
N VAL A 362 -6.88 1.33 9.18
CA VAL A 362 -6.60 -0.01 8.64
C VAL A 362 -7.71 -0.95 9.07
N SER A 363 -8.27 -1.67 8.10
CA SER A 363 -9.34 -2.65 8.31
C SER A 363 -8.79 -4.06 8.22
N HIS A 364 -9.18 -4.90 9.17
CA HIS A 364 -8.90 -6.33 9.15
C HIS A 364 -10.20 -7.10 9.01
N TYR A 365 -10.21 -8.05 8.09
CA TYR A 365 -11.34 -8.95 7.88
C TYR A 365 -10.89 -10.40 8.00
N LEU A 366 -11.72 -11.22 8.60
CA LEU A 366 -11.60 -12.66 8.56
C LEU A 366 -12.83 -13.22 7.84
N PHE A 367 -12.59 -13.85 6.70
CA PHE A 367 -13.63 -14.53 5.94
C PHE A 367 -13.56 -16.03 6.19
N ALA A 368 -14.73 -16.67 6.24
CA ALA A 368 -14.89 -18.11 6.22
C ALA A 368 -15.38 -18.56 4.85
N LYS A 369 -14.87 -19.69 4.36
CA LYS A 369 -15.44 -20.35 3.19
C LYS A 369 -16.78 -20.98 3.55
N THR A 370 -17.80 -20.67 2.77
CA THR A 370 -19.16 -21.23 2.89
C THR A 370 -19.22 -22.69 2.44
#